data_5aa5ec889baacc40f7436d0b2cb58478
#
_entry.id   5aa5ec889baacc40f7436d0b2cb58478
#
_cell.length_a   1.000
_cell.length_b   1.000
_cell.length_c   1.000
_cell.angle_alpha   90.00
_cell.angle_beta   90.00
_cell.angle_gamma   90.00
#
_symmetry.space_group_name_H-M   'P 1'
#
loop_
_entity.id
_entity.type
_entity.pdbx_description
1 polymer ?
#
loop_
_entity_poly.entity_id
_entity_poly.type
_entity_poly.pdbx_seq_one_letter_code
_entity_poly.pdbx_strand_id
1 'polypeptide(L)'
;MLRAVIWDVDGTIAETERDGHRVAFNRAFAECGLAWDWDVSTYGHLLRVPGGRERLLAWMDSRPDAPATEAGRLQLASELHRRKGHHYRELVEQGTLVARPGVLRLVHACVDAGVGLAVATTTGRGNVEALFPRLFGADWRALFPVLVCAEDAPQKKPHPQAYELALERLGVAADDAMAIEDSPAGLGASSAAGVGCVVTRGAYFEDADFRGAVHVCRDLDHAMATPDGIGTPIDLPALRHLHAAGRWMVLDEDGPRR
;
A
#
# COMPACT_ATOMS: atom_id res chain seq x y z
N MET A 1 7.13 -13.25 -19.04
CA MET A 1 7.90 -11.96 -19.13
C MET A 1 7.17 -10.94 -18.27
N LEU A 2 7.89 -10.04 -17.56
CA LEU A 2 7.23 -9.00 -16.77
C LEU A 2 6.47 -8.01 -17.67
N ARG A 3 5.15 -7.98 -17.55
CA ARG A 3 4.24 -7.15 -18.36
C ARG A 3 3.56 -6.07 -17.55
N ALA A 4 3.46 -6.24 -16.23
CA ALA A 4 2.82 -5.27 -15.35
C ALA A 4 3.45 -5.21 -13.97
N VAL A 5 3.37 -4.01 -13.34
CA VAL A 5 3.67 -3.80 -11.92
C VAL A 5 2.44 -3.23 -11.23
N ILE A 6 2.00 -3.89 -10.18
CA ILE A 6 0.83 -3.52 -9.38
C ILE A 6 1.32 -2.94 -8.05
N TRP A 7 0.95 -1.69 -7.78
CA TRP A 7 1.45 -0.91 -6.66
C TRP A 7 0.41 -0.80 -5.55
N ASP A 8 0.82 -1.06 -4.34
CA ASP A 8 0.14 -0.48 -3.18
C ASP A 8 0.48 1.01 -3.06
N VAL A 9 -0.22 1.75 -2.21
CA VAL A 9 -0.06 3.20 -2.07
C VAL A 9 0.53 3.59 -0.72
N ASP A 10 -0.18 3.24 0.37
CA ASP A 10 0.09 3.74 1.72
C ASP A 10 1.24 2.96 2.38
N GLY A 11 2.40 3.61 2.55
CA GLY A 11 3.63 2.96 3.00
C GLY A 11 4.49 2.42 1.86
N THR A 12 3.93 2.32 0.65
CA THR A 12 4.61 1.79 -0.55
C THR A 12 5.03 2.91 -1.50
N ILE A 13 4.08 3.62 -2.12
CA ILE A 13 4.38 4.78 -2.99
C ILE A 13 4.83 5.98 -2.15
N ALA A 14 4.17 6.23 -1.01
CA ALA A 14 4.50 7.32 -0.10
C ALA A 14 4.23 6.91 1.36
N GLU A 15 4.95 7.52 2.32
CA GLU A 15 4.74 7.30 3.76
C GLU A 15 3.47 8.02 4.25
N THR A 16 2.34 7.67 3.66
CA THR A 16 1.06 8.31 3.93
C THR A 16 0.44 7.89 5.25
N GLU A 17 0.76 6.70 5.77
CA GLU A 17 0.17 6.23 7.02
C GLU A 17 0.67 7.03 8.22
N ARG A 18 1.98 7.21 8.37
CA ARG A 18 2.57 7.92 9.50
C ARG A 18 2.35 9.42 9.40
N ASP A 19 2.64 10.02 8.25
CA ASP A 19 2.76 11.47 8.09
C ASP A 19 1.49 12.11 7.48
N GLY A 20 0.59 11.29 6.93
CA GLY A 20 -0.68 11.70 6.34
C GLY A 20 -1.89 11.24 7.15
N HIS A 21 -2.21 9.96 7.07
CA HIS A 21 -3.47 9.42 7.62
C HIS A 21 -3.57 9.58 9.13
N ARG A 22 -2.53 9.23 9.89
CA ARG A 22 -2.49 9.40 11.34
C ARG A 22 -2.70 10.87 11.74
N VAL A 23 -1.96 11.77 11.11
CA VAL A 23 -2.06 13.21 11.40
C VAL A 23 -3.46 13.73 11.07
N ALA A 24 -4.03 13.29 9.95
CA ALA A 24 -5.39 13.67 9.55
C ALA A 24 -6.46 13.16 10.53
N PHE A 25 -6.30 11.95 11.10
CA PHE A 25 -7.19 11.45 12.17
C PHE A 25 -7.10 12.32 13.41
N ASN A 26 -5.89 12.64 13.89
CA ASN A 26 -5.72 13.47 15.08
C ASN A 26 -6.31 14.88 14.89
N ARG A 27 -6.18 15.46 13.70
CA ARG A 27 -6.85 16.72 13.36
C ARG A 27 -8.39 16.58 13.40
N ALA A 28 -8.92 15.49 12.87
CA ALA A 28 -10.37 15.22 12.91
C ALA A 28 -10.88 15.02 14.33
N PHE A 29 -10.13 14.35 15.22
CA PHE A 29 -10.45 14.21 16.63
C PHE A 29 -10.52 15.57 17.32
N ALA A 30 -9.49 16.40 17.15
CA ALA A 30 -9.44 17.76 17.73
C ALA A 30 -10.59 18.64 17.22
N GLU A 31 -10.91 18.59 15.93
CA GLU A 31 -12.02 19.34 15.33
C GLU A 31 -13.39 18.91 15.89
N CYS A 32 -13.54 17.64 16.26
CA CYS A 32 -14.73 17.10 16.91
C CYS A 32 -14.75 17.29 18.42
N GLY A 33 -13.77 17.95 19.03
CA GLY A 33 -13.66 18.16 20.48
C GLY A 33 -13.34 16.91 21.27
N LEU A 34 -12.79 15.87 20.63
CA LEU A 34 -12.40 14.62 21.28
C LEU A 34 -10.96 14.75 21.79
N ALA A 35 -10.74 14.30 23.04
CA ALA A 35 -9.41 14.23 23.65
C ALA A 35 -8.62 12.97 23.19
N TRP A 36 -8.91 12.49 21.98
CA TRP A 36 -8.23 11.33 21.40
C TRP A 36 -7.00 11.79 20.64
N ASP A 37 -5.91 11.03 20.80
CA ASP A 37 -4.70 11.18 20.03
C ASP A 37 -4.14 9.80 19.68
N TRP A 38 -3.77 9.61 18.44
CA TRP A 38 -3.06 8.44 17.98
C TRP A 38 -1.60 8.82 17.76
N ASP A 39 -0.76 8.50 18.73
CA ASP A 39 0.69 8.56 18.53
C ASP A 39 1.15 7.50 17.51
N VAL A 40 2.43 7.53 17.14
CA VAL A 40 2.98 6.62 16.12
C VAL A 40 2.81 5.16 16.54
N SER A 41 3.04 4.83 17.83
CA SER A 41 2.94 3.46 18.34
C SER A 41 1.49 2.97 18.35
N THR A 42 0.58 3.77 18.90
CA THR A 42 -0.87 3.46 18.92
C THR A 42 -1.41 3.25 17.53
N TYR A 43 -1.07 4.15 16.59
CA TYR A 43 -1.52 4.04 15.22
C TYR A 43 -0.98 2.78 14.52
N GLY A 44 0.29 2.43 14.77
CA GLY A 44 0.89 1.20 14.26
C GLY A 44 0.16 -0.06 14.73
N HIS A 45 -0.26 -0.12 16.00
CA HIS A 45 -1.09 -1.22 16.49
C HIS A 45 -2.46 -1.28 15.81
N LEU A 46 -3.06 -0.12 15.56
CA LEU A 46 -4.37 0.00 14.91
C LEU A 46 -4.34 -0.35 13.41
N LEU A 47 -3.18 -0.31 12.75
CA LEU A 47 -3.02 -0.72 11.36
C LEU A 47 -3.32 -2.21 11.11
N ARG A 48 -3.36 -3.03 12.17
CA ARG A 48 -3.84 -4.42 12.09
C ARG A 48 -5.32 -4.53 11.70
N VAL A 49 -6.09 -3.45 11.89
CA VAL A 49 -7.48 -3.33 11.43
C VAL A 49 -7.47 -2.61 10.09
N PRO A 50 -7.70 -3.31 8.96
CA PRO A 50 -7.69 -2.71 7.64
C PRO A 50 -8.91 -1.81 7.45
N GLY A 51 -8.66 -0.60 6.93
CA GLY A 51 -9.70 0.40 6.70
C GLY A 51 -9.84 1.41 7.83
N GLY A 52 -9.92 2.70 7.44
CA GLY A 52 -9.94 3.80 8.40
C GLY A 52 -11.19 3.87 9.26
N ARG A 53 -12.35 3.52 8.68
CA ARG A 53 -13.64 3.51 9.41
C ARG A 53 -13.70 2.33 10.40
N GLU A 54 -13.27 1.17 9.98
CA GLU A 54 -13.21 -0.05 10.79
C GLU A 54 -12.23 0.13 11.95
N ARG A 55 -11.11 0.80 11.71
CA ARG A 55 -10.12 1.17 12.72
C ARG A 55 -10.70 2.10 13.80
N LEU A 56 -11.51 3.09 13.39
CA LEU A 56 -12.22 3.97 14.33
C LEU A 56 -13.22 3.19 15.21
N LEU A 57 -13.98 2.26 14.62
CA LEU A 57 -14.92 1.44 15.37
C LEU A 57 -14.19 0.56 16.39
N ALA A 58 -13.13 -0.13 15.97
CA ALA A 58 -12.31 -0.95 16.87
C ALA A 58 -11.66 -0.12 18.00
N TRP A 59 -11.23 1.11 17.72
CA TRP A 59 -10.74 2.03 18.73
C TRP A 59 -11.80 2.38 19.75
N MET A 60 -13.03 2.67 19.30
CA MET A 60 -14.16 3.03 20.19
C MET A 60 -14.58 1.89 21.10
N ASP A 61 -14.38 0.63 20.73
CA ASP A 61 -14.75 -0.52 21.57
C ASP A 61 -13.99 -0.55 22.91
N SER A 62 -12.80 0.02 22.97
CA SER A 62 -11.96 0.10 24.16
C SER A 62 -12.09 1.44 24.91
N ARG A 63 -12.97 2.35 24.47
CA ARG A 63 -13.02 3.73 24.98
C ARG A 63 -14.28 4.01 25.79
N PRO A 64 -14.15 4.40 27.08
CA PRO A 64 -15.30 4.77 27.93
C PRO A 64 -15.97 6.08 27.50
N ASP A 65 -15.24 6.95 26.78
CA ASP A 65 -15.70 8.24 26.26
C ASP A 65 -16.28 8.14 24.83
N ALA A 66 -16.37 6.93 24.27
CA ALA A 66 -17.05 6.67 23.00
C ALA A 66 -18.57 6.61 23.18
N PRO A 67 -19.37 6.84 22.11
CA PRO A 67 -20.82 6.67 22.17
C PRO A 67 -21.23 5.28 22.66
N ALA A 68 -22.21 5.23 23.59
CA ALA A 68 -22.66 3.98 24.21
C ALA A 68 -23.39 3.06 23.20
N THR A 69 -24.04 3.63 22.19
CA THR A 69 -24.83 2.88 21.21
C THR A 69 -24.05 2.60 19.94
N GLU A 70 -24.31 1.46 19.32
CA GLU A 70 -23.72 1.10 18.02
C GLU A 70 -24.03 2.17 16.96
N ALA A 71 -25.28 2.64 16.86
CA ALA A 71 -25.66 3.69 15.93
C ALA A 71 -24.85 4.98 16.14
N GLY A 72 -24.61 5.38 17.39
CA GLY A 72 -23.79 6.54 17.73
C GLY A 72 -22.33 6.36 17.31
N ARG A 73 -21.76 5.16 17.52
CA ARG A 73 -20.39 4.83 17.06
C ARG A 73 -20.27 4.86 15.55
N LEU A 74 -21.22 4.28 14.82
CA LEU A 74 -21.25 4.30 13.35
C LEU A 74 -21.37 5.73 12.82
N GLN A 75 -22.20 6.57 13.44
CA GLN A 75 -22.34 7.98 13.07
C GLN A 75 -21.05 8.75 13.32
N LEU A 76 -20.44 8.61 14.49
CA LEU A 76 -19.19 9.28 14.84
C LEU A 76 -18.04 8.79 13.93
N ALA A 77 -17.93 7.49 13.67
CA ALA A 77 -16.92 6.94 12.77
C ALA A 77 -17.05 7.52 11.35
N SER A 78 -18.28 7.67 10.87
CA SER A 78 -18.54 8.24 9.53
C SER A 78 -18.15 9.71 9.46
N GLU A 79 -18.48 10.50 10.47
CA GLU A 79 -18.12 11.93 10.55
C GLU A 79 -16.61 12.12 10.69
N LEU A 80 -15.95 11.38 11.57
CA LEU A 80 -14.50 11.42 11.74
C LEU A 80 -13.77 11.01 10.45
N HIS A 81 -14.26 9.97 9.79
CA HIS A 81 -13.66 9.53 8.53
C HIS A 81 -13.80 10.56 7.41
N ARG A 82 -14.94 11.26 7.33
CA ARG A 82 -15.19 12.35 6.40
C ARG A 82 -14.23 13.53 6.66
N ARG A 83 -14.11 13.98 7.92
CA ARG A 83 -13.21 15.09 8.32
C ARG A 83 -11.75 14.71 8.10
N LYS A 84 -11.36 13.50 8.47
CA LYS A 84 -10.03 12.95 8.18
C LYS A 84 -9.70 13.05 6.69
N GLY A 85 -10.65 12.73 5.82
CA GLY A 85 -10.46 12.86 4.38
C GLY A 85 -10.19 14.31 3.93
N HIS A 86 -10.82 15.30 4.58
CA HIS A 86 -10.55 16.71 4.33
C HIS A 86 -9.13 17.09 4.78
N HIS A 87 -8.76 16.79 6.01
CA HIS A 87 -7.42 17.06 6.55
C HIS A 87 -6.30 16.34 5.80
N TYR A 88 -6.58 15.13 5.29
CA TYR A 88 -5.60 14.42 4.45
C TYR A 88 -5.32 15.18 3.14
N ARG A 89 -6.37 15.70 2.47
CA ARG A 89 -6.17 16.51 1.26
C ARG A 89 -5.38 17.80 1.53
N GLU A 90 -5.66 18.47 2.65
CA GLU A 90 -4.87 19.64 3.07
C GLU A 90 -3.38 19.30 3.25
N LEU A 91 -3.05 18.16 3.88
CA LEU A 91 -1.67 17.70 4.05
C LEU A 91 -1.00 17.43 2.69
N VAL A 92 -1.72 16.80 1.76
CA VAL A 92 -1.25 16.59 0.40
C VAL A 92 -1.00 17.92 -0.32
N GLU A 93 -1.92 18.88 -0.21
CA GLU A 93 -1.78 20.20 -0.81
C GLU A 93 -0.59 20.99 -0.25
N GLN A 94 -0.29 20.81 1.04
CA GLN A 94 0.89 21.39 1.70
C GLN A 94 2.22 20.77 1.24
N GLY A 95 2.19 19.67 0.45
CA GLY A 95 3.39 19.02 -0.08
C GLY A 95 4.20 18.24 0.96
N THR A 96 3.58 17.88 2.08
CA THR A 96 4.25 17.11 3.16
C THR A 96 4.46 15.64 2.82
N LEU A 97 3.66 15.11 1.88
CA LEU A 97 3.72 13.72 1.44
C LEU A 97 4.51 13.63 0.12
N VAL A 98 5.63 12.92 0.17
CA VAL A 98 6.53 12.73 -0.98
C VAL A 98 6.62 11.26 -1.34
N ALA A 99 6.98 10.97 -2.60
CA ALA A 99 7.24 9.60 -3.03
C ALA A 99 8.43 9.00 -2.27
N ARG A 100 8.32 7.72 -1.92
CA ARG A 100 9.43 6.99 -1.31
C ARG A 100 10.60 6.82 -2.29
N PRO A 101 11.84 6.64 -1.77
CA PRO A 101 13.03 6.51 -2.61
C PRO A 101 12.86 5.44 -3.69
N GLY A 102 13.23 5.78 -4.93
CA GLY A 102 13.19 4.91 -6.10
C GLY A 102 11.83 4.74 -6.78
N VAL A 103 10.72 5.15 -6.16
CA VAL A 103 9.37 4.99 -6.73
C VAL A 103 9.24 5.70 -8.07
N LEU A 104 9.53 7.01 -8.12
CA LEU A 104 9.41 7.78 -9.37
C LEU A 104 10.29 7.20 -10.48
N ARG A 105 11.52 6.84 -10.14
CA ARG A 105 12.48 6.23 -11.08
C ARG A 105 11.93 4.93 -11.69
N LEU A 106 11.42 4.02 -10.85
CA LEU A 106 10.90 2.73 -11.31
C LEU A 106 9.60 2.89 -12.11
N VAL A 107 8.69 3.77 -11.68
CA VAL A 107 7.45 4.09 -12.40
C VAL A 107 7.77 4.56 -13.83
N HIS A 108 8.64 5.56 -13.97
CA HIS A 108 9.01 6.07 -15.31
C HIS A 108 9.72 5.01 -16.17
N ALA A 109 10.64 4.23 -15.58
CA ALA A 109 11.31 3.15 -16.31
C ALA A 109 10.33 2.07 -16.79
N CYS A 110 9.27 1.76 -16.03
CA CYS A 110 8.22 0.84 -16.46
C CYS A 110 7.45 1.40 -17.65
N VAL A 111 7.03 2.66 -17.58
CA VAL A 111 6.29 3.33 -18.67
C VAL A 111 7.13 3.38 -19.96
N ASP A 112 8.38 3.82 -19.86
CA ASP A 112 9.30 3.90 -21.01
C ASP A 112 9.54 2.54 -21.67
N ALA A 113 9.46 1.46 -20.90
CA ALA A 113 9.64 0.09 -21.38
C ALA A 113 8.32 -0.60 -21.77
N GLY A 114 7.18 0.09 -21.74
CA GLY A 114 5.86 -0.47 -22.06
C GLY A 114 5.35 -1.50 -21.03
N VAL A 115 5.85 -1.46 -19.79
CA VAL A 115 5.35 -2.27 -18.69
C VAL A 115 4.15 -1.55 -18.06
N GLY A 116 2.98 -2.21 -18.05
CA GLY A 116 1.74 -1.65 -17.53
C GLY A 116 1.81 -1.38 -16.03
N LEU A 117 1.15 -0.31 -15.59
CA LEU A 117 1.06 0.04 -14.16
C LEU A 117 -0.39 0.02 -13.69
N ALA A 118 -0.60 -0.53 -12.51
CA ALA A 118 -1.87 -0.48 -11.79
C ALA A 118 -1.66 -0.14 -10.32
N VAL A 119 -2.71 0.34 -9.70
CA VAL A 119 -2.82 0.48 -8.23
C VAL A 119 -3.77 -0.57 -7.69
N ALA A 120 -3.37 -1.23 -6.60
CA ALA A 120 -4.22 -2.09 -5.79
C ALA A 120 -4.07 -1.70 -4.31
N THR A 121 -5.02 -0.94 -3.77
CA THR A 121 -4.93 -0.35 -2.43
C THR A 121 -6.21 -0.51 -1.62
N THR A 122 -6.09 -0.45 -0.30
CA THR A 122 -7.23 -0.37 0.63
C THR A 122 -7.64 1.07 0.96
N THR A 123 -6.92 2.06 0.44
CA THR A 123 -7.31 3.47 0.60
C THR A 123 -8.41 3.87 -0.37
N GLY A 124 -9.18 4.91 -0.01
CA GLY A 124 -10.25 5.41 -0.86
C GLY A 124 -9.71 6.15 -2.09
N ARG A 125 -10.47 6.07 -3.18
CA ARG A 125 -10.15 6.71 -4.47
C ARG A 125 -9.84 8.20 -4.34
N GLY A 126 -10.60 8.93 -3.51
CA GLY A 126 -10.37 10.35 -3.28
C GLY A 126 -8.99 10.68 -2.68
N ASN A 127 -8.37 9.77 -1.90
CA ASN A 127 -7.02 9.96 -1.38
C ASN A 127 -5.97 9.78 -2.49
N VAL A 128 -6.14 8.78 -3.36
CA VAL A 128 -5.27 8.55 -4.53
C VAL A 128 -5.34 9.75 -5.47
N GLU A 129 -6.55 10.23 -5.78
CA GLU A 129 -6.79 11.37 -6.67
C GLU A 129 -6.26 12.69 -6.14
N ALA A 130 -6.14 12.84 -4.81
CA ALA A 130 -5.47 13.98 -4.20
C ALA A 130 -3.94 13.86 -4.28
N LEU A 131 -3.39 12.66 -3.97
CA LEU A 131 -1.96 12.43 -3.84
C LEU A 131 -1.23 12.36 -5.19
N PHE A 132 -1.75 11.59 -6.14
CA PHE A 132 -1.04 11.25 -7.38
C PHE A 132 -0.69 12.45 -8.27
N PRO A 133 -1.55 13.48 -8.44
CA PRO A 133 -1.16 14.68 -9.17
C PRO A 133 0.06 15.40 -8.58
N ARG A 134 0.24 15.30 -7.25
CA ARG A 134 1.38 15.92 -6.55
C ARG A 134 2.66 15.12 -6.73
N LEU A 135 2.57 13.80 -6.79
CA LEU A 135 3.72 12.91 -6.94
C LEU A 135 4.16 12.74 -8.41
N PHE A 136 3.21 12.63 -9.33
CA PHE A 136 3.44 12.21 -10.72
C PHE A 136 3.05 13.28 -11.76
N GLY A 137 2.54 14.45 -11.33
CA GLY A 137 2.10 15.51 -12.24
C GLY A 137 0.65 15.33 -12.75
N ALA A 138 0.21 16.28 -13.58
CA ALA A 138 -1.18 16.33 -14.05
C ALA A 138 -1.61 15.10 -14.87
N ASP A 139 -0.67 14.51 -15.62
CA ASP A 139 -0.93 13.38 -16.53
C ASP A 139 -0.79 12.01 -15.86
N TRP A 140 -0.78 11.96 -14.51
CA TRP A 140 -0.60 10.72 -13.75
C TRP A 140 -1.54 9.57 -14.14
N ARG A 141 -2.74 9.88 -14.66
CA ARG A 141 -3.69 8.85 -15.12
C ARG A 141 -3.21 8.10 -16.36
N ALA A 142 -2.34 8.70 -17.16
CA ALA A 142 -1.68 8.01 -18.26
C ALA A 142 -0.61 7.04 -17.76
N LEU A 143 0.02 7.33 -16.61
CA LEU A 143 0.97 6.41 -15.98
C LEU A 143 0.26 5.23 -15.31
N PHE A 144 -0.86 5.50 -14.62
CA PHE A 144 -1.65 4.50 -13.88
C PHE A 144 -3.08 4.40 -14.46
N PRO A 145 -3.28 3.72 -15.59
CA PRO A 145 -4.60 3.60 -16.21
C PRO A 145 -5.57 2.73 -15.41
N VAL A 146 -5.07 1.87 -14.54
CA VAL A 146 -5.86 0.97 -13.69
C VAL A 146 -5.70 1.36 -12.23
N LEU A 147 -6.84 1.70 -11.59
CA LEU A 147 -6.94 1.95 -10.16
C LEU A 147 -7.96 1.00 -9.55
N VAL A 148 -7.53 0.23 -8.57
CA VAL A 148 -8.38 -0.57 -7.69
C VAL A 148 -8.23 -0.02 -6.27
N CYS A 149 -9.27 0.67 -5.81
CA CYS A 149 -9.31 1.35 -4.51
C CYS A 149 -10.30 0.64 -3.58
N ALA A 150 -10.46 1.15 -2.37
CA ALA A 150 -11.35 0.58 -1.35
C ALA A 150 -12.79 0.38 -1.85
N GLU A 151 -13.28 1.27 -2.70
CA GLU A 151 -14.63 1.24 -3.26
C GLU A 151 -14.82 0.13 -4.31
N ASP A 152 -13.74 -0.26 -5.00
CA ASP A 152 -13.78 -1.33 -6.01
C ASP A 152 -13.67 -2.72 -5.38
N ALA A 153 -12.89 -2.85 -4.29
CA ALA A 153 -12.57 -4.11 -3.63
C ALA A 153 -13.04 -4.10 -2.16
N PRO A 154 -14.32 -4.44 -1.88
CA PRO A 154 -14.86 -4.47 -0.52
C PRO A 154 -14.17 -5.51 0.37
N GLN A 155 -13.66 -6.59 -0.19
CA GLN A 155 -12.83 -7.56 0.53
C GLN A 155 -11.40 -7.04 0.58
N LYS A 156 -11.04 -6.49 1.73
CA LYS A 156 -9.74 -5.83 1.93
C LYS A 156 -8.60 -6.83 2.08
N LYS A 157 -7.37 -6.41 1.79
CA LYS A 157 -6.15 -7.17 2.06
C LYS A 157 -6.18 -7.71 3.51
N PRO A 158 -5.82 -8.97 3.74
CA PRO A 158 -5.08 -9.89 2.86
C PRO A 158 -5.92 -10.66 1.82
N HIS A 159 -7.21 -10.34 1.62
CA HIS A 159 -7.99 -10.96 0.54
C HIS A 159 -7.45 -10.52 -0.83
N PRO A 160 -7.33 -11.44 -1.83
CA PRO A 160 -6.69 -11.15 -3.12
C PRO A 160 -7.48 -10.21 -4.04
N GLN A 161 -8.73 -9.89 -3.74
CA GLN A 161 -9.67 -9.22 -4.64
C GLN A 161 -9.09 -7.97 -5.33
N ALA A 162 -8.33 -7.14 -4.61
CA ALA A 162 -7.77 -5.92 -5.21
C ALA A 162 -6.73 -6.23 -6.31
N TYR A 163 -5.94 -7.29 -6.11
CA TYR A 163 -4.95 -7.74 -7.11
C TYR A 163 -5.61 -8.45 -8.28
N GLU A 164 -6.60 -9.32 -8.02
CA GLU A 164 -7.38 -10.01 -9.06
C GLU A 164 -8.06 -9.02 -10.00
N LEU A 165 -8.72 -8.00 -9.45
CA LEU A 165 -9.33 -6.92 -10.24
C LEU A 165 -8.30 -6.08 -11.02
N ALA A 166 -7.13 -5.85 -10.43
CA ALA A 166 -6.05 -5.13 -11.13
C ALA A 166 -5.53 -5.94 -12.32
N LEU A 167 -5.32 -7.24 -12.15
CA LEU A 167 -4.92 -8.16 -13.23
C LEU A 167 -5.97 -8.23 -14.34
N GLU A 168 -7.25 -8.37 -13.97
CA GLU A 168 -8.37 -8.40 -14.91
C GLU A 168 -8.43 -7.13 -15.76
N ARG A 169 -8.36 -5.95 -15.10
CA ARG A 169 -8.43 -4.64 -15.79
C ARG A 169 -7.20 -4.36 -16.65
N LEU A 170 -6.02 -4.90 -16.28
CA LEU A 170 -4.80 -4.83 -17.09
C LEU A 170 -4.81 -5.83 -18.26
N GLY A 171 -5.62 -6.89 -18.20
CA GLY A 171 -5.57 -8.00 -19.15
C GLY A 171 -4.24 -8.78 -19.09
N VAL A 172 -3.69 -8.96 -17.90
CA VAL A 172 -2.39 -9.61 -17.66
C VAL A 172 -2.56 -10.80 -16.71
N ALA A 173 -1.90 -11.91 -17.01
CA ALA A 173 -1.87 -13.06 -16.11
C ALA A 173 -1.01 -12.74 -14.86
N ALA A 174 -1.33 -13.37 -13.73
CA ALA A 174 -0.60 -13.19 -12.47
C ALA A 174 0.91 -13.44 -12.63
N ASP A 175 1.26 -14.51 -13.35
CA ASP A 175 2.65 -14.86 -13.69
C ASP A 175 3.41 -13.82 -14.53
N ASP A 176 2.75 -12.87 -15.13
CA ASP A 176 3.36 -11.79 -15.91
C ASP A 176 3.36 -10.44 -15.16
N ALA A 177 2.97 -10.45 -13.87
CA ALA A 177 2.94 -9.28 -13.01
C ALA A 177 3.85 -9.41 -11.80
N MET A 178 4.23 -8.26 -11.22
CA MET A 178 4.87 -8.15 -9.90
C MET A 178 4.10 -7.13 -9.05
N ALA A 179 4.00 -7.40 -7.77
CA ALA A 179 3.49 -6.45 -6.79
C ALA A 179 4.64 -5.70 -6.10
N ILE A 180 4.40 -4.43 -5.74
CA ILE A 180 5.24 -3.67 -4.81
C ILE A 180 4.37 -3.34 -3.60
N GLU A 181 4.84 -3.69 -2.42
CA GLU A 181 4.10 -3.65 -1.15
C GLU A 181 4.99 -3.24 0.02
N ASP A 182 4.35 -2.93 1.18
CA ASP A 182 5.08 -2.62 2.42
C ASP A 182 4.61 -3.44 3.62
N SER A 183 3.48 -4.14 3.51
CA SER A 183 2.77 -4.75 4.64
C SER A 183 2.59 -6.26 4.50
N PRO A 184 2.51 -7.01 5.62
CA PRO A 184 2.17 -8.45 5.61
C PRO A 184 0.78 -8.73 4.99
N ALA A 185 -0.17 -7.83 5.18
CA ALA A 185 -1.51 -7.97 4.60
C ALA A 185 -1.47 -7.84 3.07
N GLY A 186 -0.65 -6.92 2.56
CA GLY A 186 -0.45 -6.72 1.14
C GLY A 186 0.31 -7.86 0.48
N LEU A 187 1.39 -8.36 1.12
CA LEU A 187 2.09 -9.57 0.69
C LEU A 187 1.14 -10.77 0.62
N GLY A 188 0.31 -10.96 1.66
CA GLY A 188 -0.68 -12.05 1.67
C GLY A 188 -1.68 -11.95 0.53
N ALA A 189 -2.17 -10.74 0.24
CA ALA A 189 -3.13 -10.50 -0.84
C ALA A 189 -2.53 -10.73 -2.23
N SER A 190 -1.33 -10.23 -2.49
CA SER A 190 -0.63 -10.44 -3.78
C SER A 190 -0.30 -11.92 -3.99
N SER A 191 0.21 -12.60 -2.96
CA SER A 191 0.51 -14.04 -3.00
C SER A 191 -0.74 -14.88 -3.25
N ALA A 192 -1.86 -14.57 -2.59
CA ALA A 192 -3.13 -15.27 -2.79
C ALA A 192 -3.71 -15.05 -4.21
N ALA A 193 -3.38 -13.93 -4.86
CA ALA A 193 -3.69 -13.68 -6.27
C ALA A 193 -2.67 -14.30 -7.25
N GLY A 194 -1.65 -15.02 -6.76
CA GLY A 194 -0.60 -15.61 -7.57
C GLY A 194 0.44 -14.62 -8.10
N VAL A 195 0.52 -13.42 -7.53
CA VAL A 195 1.43 -12.36 -7.96
C VAL A 195 2.65 -12.33 -7.06
N GLY A 196 3.85 -12.49 -7.65
CA GLY A 196 5.11 -12.32 -6.92
C GLY A 196 5.27 -10.90 -6.38
N CYS A 197 5.82 -10.76 -5.17
CA CYS A 197 5.84 -9.50 -4.45
C CYS A 197 7.26 -9.08 -4.04
N VAL A 198 7.63 -7.85 -4.36
CA VAL A 198 8.75 -7.13 -3.75
C VAL A 198 8.19 -6.28 -2.61
N VAL A 199 8.75 -6.45 -1.41
CA VAL A 199 8.37 -5.68 -0.23
C VAL A 199 9.40 -4.60 0.04
N THR A 200 8.91 -3.34 0.11
CA THR A 200 9.68 -2.20 0.61
C THR A 200 9.19 -1.86 2.00
N ARG A 201 9.99 -2.12 3.05
CA ARG A 201 9.57 -1.98 4.44
C ARG A 201 9.03 -0.59 4.74
N GLY A 202 7.74 -0.48 5.06
CA GLY A 202 7.13 0.75 5.54
C GLY A 202 7.49 1.04 7.00
N ALA A 203 7.28 2.28 7.44
CA ALA A 203 7.65 2.73 8.78
C ALA A 203 6.99 1.94 9.92
N TYR A 204 5.86 1.28 9.68
CA TYR A 204 5.13 0.49 10.68
C TYR A 204 5.41 -1.01 10.62
N PHE A 205 6.11 -1.48 9.60
CA PHE A 205 6.36 -2.90 9.34
C PHE A 205 7.85 -3.22 9.21
N GLU A 206 8.71 -2.42 9.84
CA GLU A 206 10.17 -2.58 9.77
C GLU A 206 10.63 -3.98 10.22
N ASP A 207 10.05 -4.48 11.32
CA ASP A 207 10.37 -5.79 11.90
C ASP A 207 9.36 -6.90 11.54
N ALA A 208 8.44 -6.64 10.60
CA ALA A 208 7.42 -7.62 10.24
C ALA A 208 8.02 -8.82 9.47
N ASP A 209 7.35 -9.97 9.60
CA ASP A 209 7.68 -11.17 8.84
C ASP A 209 7.13 -11.08 7.42
N PHE A 210 8.02 -11.21 6.45
CA PHE A 210 7.72 -11.17 5.03
C PHE A 210 8.11 -12.47 4.31
N ARG A 211 8.02 -13.61 4.99
CA ARG A 211 8.23 -14.92 4.35
C ARG A 211 7.26 -15.10 3.18
N GLY A 212 7.78 -15.55 2.06
CA GLY A 212 7.04 -15.68 0.81
C GLY A 212 7.19 -14.48 -0.13
N ALA A 213 7.79 -13.36 0.29
CA ALA A 213 8.16 -12.30 -0.63
C ALA A 213 9.29 -12.75 -1.57
N VAL A 214 9.22 -12.31 -2.83
CA VAL A 214 10.29 -12.55 -3.81
C VAL A 214 11.56 -11.80 -3.39
N HIS A 215 11.39 -10.60 -2.84
CA HIS A 215 12.48 -9.80 -2.29
C HIS A 215 11.96 -8.85 -1.21
N VAL A 216 12.81 -8.55 -0.21
CA VAL A 216 12.52 -7.57 0.84
C VAL A 216 13.65 -6.56 0.89
N CYS A 217 13.33 -5.28 0.80
CA CYS A 217 14.29 -4.19 0.90
C CYS A 217 13.76 -3.05 1.77
N ARG A 218 14.61 -2.11 2.14
CA ARG A 218 14.22 -0.92 2.88
C ARG A 218 13.34 0.00 2.03
N ASP A 219 13.81 0.29 0.83
CA ASP A 219 13.13 1.05 -0.22
C ASP A 219 13.75 0.66 -1.59
N LEU A 220 13.25 1.23 -2.68
CA LEU A 220 13.70 0.84 -4.01
C LEU A 220 15.10 1.39 -4.41
N ASP A 221 15.64 2.35 -3.67
CA ASP A 221 17.01 2.86 -3.87
C ASP A 221 18.02 2.18 -2.92
N HIS A 222 17.55 1.59 -1.82
CA HIS A 222 18.40 0.93 -0.82
C HIS A 222 17.97 -0.54 -0.68
N ALA A 223 18.37 -1.38 -1.63
CA ALA A 223 18.23 -2.82 -1.51
C ALA A 223 18.99 -3.30 -0.26
N MET A 224 18.44 -4.29 0.47
CA MET A 224 19.19 -4.93 1.56
C MET A 224 20.49 -5.49 1.00
N ALA A 225 21.59 -5.26 1.71
CA ALA A 225 22.92 -5.73 1.31
C ALA A 225 22.87 -7.22 1.00
N THR A 226 23.25 -7.59 -0.21
CA THR A 226 23.64 -8.97 -0.52
C THR A 226 24.90 -9.30 0.30
N PRO A 227 25.22 -10.59 0.53
CA PRO A 227 26.45 -10.99 1.22
C PRO A 227 27.70 -10.32 0.66
N ASP A 228 27.66 -9.83 -0.58
CA ASP A 228 28.73 -9.17 -1.28
C ASP A 228 28.78 -7.64 -1.06
N GLY A 229 27.91 -7.09 -0.24
CA GLY A 229 28.01 -5.73 0.33
C GLY A 229 27.64 -4.56 -0.55
N ILE A 230 27.12 -4.76 -1.77
CA ILE A 230 26.71 -3.69 -2.67
C ILE A 230 25.22 -3.81 -2.94
N GLY A 231 24.42 -3.13 -2.15
CA GLY A 231 22.98 -3.02 -2.40
C GLY A 231 22.71 -2.20 -3.66
N THR A 232 22.43 -2.86 -4.77
CA THR A 232 21.97 -2.17 -5.96
C THR A 232 20.52 -1.74 -5.82
N PRO A 233 20.12 -0.56 -6.33
CA PRO A 233 18.73 -0.17 -6.39
C PRO A 233 17.86 -1.21 -7.12
N ILE A 234 16.60 -1.35 -6.72
CA ILE A 234 15.61 -2.11 -7.50
C ILE A 234 15.18 -1.24 -8.68
N ASP A 235 15.88 -1.38 -9.77
CA ASP A 235 15.50 -0.82 -11.07
C ASP A 235 14.68 -1.83 -11.90
N LEU A 236 14.26 -1.46 -13.11
CA LEU A 236 13.47 -2.34 -13.95
C LEU A 236 14.22 -3.62 -14.38
N PRO A 237 15.52 -3.58 -14.74
CA PRO A 237 16.32 -4.79 -14.94
C PRO A 237 16.36 -5.72 -13.73
N ALA A 238 16.59 -5.18 -12.52
CA ALA A 238 16.57 -5.95 -11.29
C ALA A 238 15.19 -6.54 -11.02
N LEU A 239 14.11 -5.76 -11.21
CA LEU A 239 12.75 -6.27 -11.05
C LEU A 239 12.41 -7.39 -12.02
N ARG A 240 12.87 -7.29 -13.29
CA ARG A 240 12.73 -8.36 -14.29
C ARG A 240 13.49 -9.63 -13.90
N HIS A 241 14.67 -9.48 -13.31
CA HIS A 241 15.47 -10.60 -12.82
C HIS A 241 14.75 -11.28 -11.64
N LEU A 242 14.27 -10.53 -10.66
CA LEU A 242 13.50 -11.03 -9.53
C LEU A 242 12.22 -11.76 -9.98
N HIS A 243 11.50 -11.18 -10.94
CA HIS A 243 10.31 -11.80 -11.53
C HIS A 243 10.63 -13.15 -12.21
N ALA A 244 11.73 -13.24 -12.93
CA ALA A 244 12.16 -14.49 -13.57
C ALA A 244 12.59 -15.53 -12.53
N ALA A 245 13.32 -15.13 -11.49
CA ALA A 245 13.73 -16.00 -10.39
C ALA A 245 12.54 -16.49 -9.54
N GLY A 246 11.59 -15.62 -9.23
CA GLY A 246 10.39 -15.96 -8.45
C GLY A 246 9.49 -17.00 -9.12
N ARG A 247 9.46 -17.03 -10.45
CA ARG A 247 8.73 -18.09 -11.21
C ARG A 247 9.25 -19.50 -10.95
N TRP A 248 10.52 -19.67 -10.62
CA TRP A 248 11.12 -20.98 -10.30
C TRP A 248 10.82 -21.41 -8.86
N MET A 249 10.60 -20.48 -7.95
CA MET A 249 10.30 -20.81 -6.54
C MET A 249 8.86 -21.28 -6.30
N VAL A 250 7.91 -20.93 -7.18
CA VAL A 250 6.50 -21.36 -7.10
C VAL A 250 6.30 -22.76 -7.70
N LEU A 251 7.24 -23.28 -8.48
CA LEU A 251 7.15 -24.57 -9.15
C LEU A 251 7.67 -25.77 -8.32
N ASP A 252 8.26 -25.52 -7.14
CA ASP A 252 8.87 -26.56 -6.30
C ASP A 252 8.06 -26.90 -5.03
N GLU A 253 6.73 -27.05 -5.12
CA GLU A 253 5.99 -27.78 -4.08
C GLU A 253 6.25 -29.30 -4.14
N ASP A 254 6.81 -29.79 -5.22
CA ASP A 254 7.33 -31.17 -5.35
C ASP A 254 8.87 -31.14 -5.41
N GLY A 255 9.54 -31.20 -4.27
CA GLY A 255 10.99 -31.13 -4.10
C GLY A 255 11.83 -31.80 -5.20
N PRO A 256 13.16 -31.57 -5.28
CA PRO A 256 13.99 -31.94 -6.42
C PRO A 256 13.95 -33.45 -6.63
N ARG A 257 13.31 -33.92 -7.69
CA ARG A 257 13.55 -35.24 -8.19
C ARG A 257 14.94 -35.28 -8.79
N ARG A 258 15.79 -36.02 -8.15
CA ARG A 258 17.19 -36.32 -8.51
C ARG A 258 17.36 -36.71 -9.98
#